data_0ffa2203192f041697644807529fa798
#
_entry.id   0ffa2203192f041697644807529fa798
#
_cell.length_a   1.000
_cell.length_b   1.000
_cell.length_c   1.000
_cell.angle_alpha   90.00
_cell.angle_beta   90.00
_cell.angle_gamma   90.00
#
_symmetry.space_group_name_H-M   'P 1'
#
loop_
_entity.id
_entity.type
_entity.pdbx_description
1 polymer ?
#
loop_
_entity_poly.entity_id
_entity_poly.type
_entity_poly.pdbx_seq_one_letter_code
_entity_poly.pdbx_strand_id
1 'polypeptide(L)'
;MPVDQAEFNALREIVRENTGDEMMLLNRFTVRGMRHALGMEQESGIEPLVRNGVIVEKTGHYEFAPEIQRALVREELGDSLRVAEAITRLRLGKQTTGLETPDMQKGAYRGEILGSSKWHVVQRVGNSQTAVAHLKNRLETHAVFGTVEITYPQGRGAVTRIEERQRRHAHGKELALRR
;
A
#
# COMPACT_ATOMS: atom_id res chain seq x y z
N MET A 1 17.12 -22.67 7.86
CA MET A 1 18.10 -22.08 6.93
C MET A 1 17.53 -20.77 6.44
N PRO A 2 18.35 -19.72 6.25
CA PRO A 2 17.88 -18.49 5.62
C PRO A 2 17.50 -18.80 4.16
N VAL A 3 16.40 -18.23 3.70
CA VAL A 3 15.96 -18.26 2.30
C VAL A 3 16.96 -17.45 1.48
N ASP A 4 17.45 -17.98 0.36
CA ASP A 4 18.36 -17.24 -0.51
C ASP A 4 17.60 -16.18 -1.35
N GLN A 5 18.33 -15.35 -2.09
CA GLN A 5 17.73 -14.24 -2.86
C GLN A 5 16.81 -14.75 -3.99
N ALA A 6 17.14 -15.89 -4.62
CA ALA A 6 16.32 -16.46 -5.68
C ALA A 6 15.01 -17.02 -5.12
N GLU A 7 15.08 -17.74 -4.01
CA GLU A 7 13.92 -18.24 -3.26
C GLU A 7 13.04 -17.07 -2.79
N PHE A 8 13.66 -16.01 -2.27
CA PHE A 8 12.94 -14.82 -1.84
C PHE A 8 12.19 -14.15 -2.99
N ASN A 9 12.82 -13.98 -4.15
CA ASN A 9 12.19 -13.39 -5.33
C ASN A 9 11.03 -14.26 -5.83
N ALA A 10 11.18 -15.58 -5.85
CA ALA A 10 10.11 -16.49 -6.21
C ALA A 10 8.92 -16.41 -5.25
N LEU A 11 9.17 -16.36 -3.95
CA LEU A 11 8.13 -16.14 -2.93
C LEU A 11 7.42 -14.80 -3.12
N ARG A 12 8.16 -13.75 -3.46
CA ARG A 12 7.61 -12.42 -3.73
C ARG A 12 6.63 -12.41 -4.90
N GLU A 13 6.96 -13.10 -6.01
CA GLU A 13 6.04 -13.19 -7.15
C GLU A 13 4.76 -13.96 -6.79
N ILE A 14 4.85 -15.05 -6.04
CA ILE A 14 3.68 -15.78 -5.55
C ILE A 14 2.79 -14.90 -4.69
N VAL A 15 3.40 -14.09 -3.84
CA VAL A 15 2.71 -13.11 -3.02
C VAL A 15 1.97 -12.08 -3.87
N ARG A 16 2.64 -11.53 -4.90
CA ARG A 16 2.03 -10.58 -5.83
C ARG A 16 0.79 -11.12 -6.54
N GLU A 17 0.85 -12.38 -6.93
CA GLU A 17 -0.26 -13.03 -7.66
C GLU A 17 -1.45 -13.34 -6.76
N ASN A 18 -1.24 -13.60 -5.49
CA ASN A 18 -2.24 -14.14 -4.58
C ASN A 18 -2.81 -13.15 -3.56
N THR A 19 -2.24 -11.95 -3.43
CA THR A 19 -2.67 -11.05 -2.36
C THR A 19 -2.96 -9.64 -2.84
N GLY A 20 -4.22 -9.23 -2.69
CA GLY A 20 -4.61 -7.82 -2.64
C GLY A 20 -4.47 -7.20 -1.24
N ASP A 21 -4.26 -7.98 -0.19
CA ASP A 21 -4.26 -7.57 1.21
C ASP A 21 -2.95 -7.84 1.94
N GLU A 22 -2.67 -7.04 2.98
CA GLU A 22 -1.49 -7.16 3.85
C GLU A 22 -1.40 -8.49 4.61
N MET A 23 -2.52 -9.20 4.75
CA MET A 23 -2.58 -10.52 5.35
C MET A 23 -2.61 -11.59 4.27
N MET A 24 -1.46 -12.15 3.99
CA MET A 24 -1.35 -13.33 3.13
C MET A 24 -1.91 -14.54 3.84
N LEU A 25 -3.11 -14.94 3.43
CA LEU A 25 -3.65 -16.22 3.83
C LEU A 25 -2.91 -17.33 3.07
N LEU A 26 -2.24 -18.21 3.80
CA LEU A 26 -1.66 -19.43 3.25
C LEU A 26 -2.78 -20.37 2.84
N ASN A 27 -3.15 -20.35 1.58
CA ASN A 27 -4.10 -21.28 1.00
C ASN A 27 -3.38 -22.38 0.21
N ARG A 28 -4.13 -23.39 -0.25
CA ARG A 28 -3.56 -24.54 -0.98
C ARG A 28 -2.78 -24.14 -2.24
N PHE A 29 -3.22 -23.10 -2.94
CA PHE A 29 -2.55 -22.62 -4.17
C PHE A 29 -1.24 -21.93 -3.82
N THR A 30 -1.22 -21.10 -2.81
CA THR A 30 -0.02 -20.42 -2.31
C THR A 30 1.05 -21.44 -1.86
N VAL A 31 0.67 -22.42 -1.06
CA VAL A 31 1.58 -23.47 -0.59
C VAL A 31 2.16 -24.28 -1.75
N ARG A 32 1.34 -24.66 -2.74
CA ARG A 32 1.82 -25.35 -3.94
C ARG A 32 2.79 -24.51 -4.74
N GLY A 33 2.44 -23.23 -4.96
CA GLY A 33 3.29 -22.28 -5.66
C GLY A 33 4.65 -22.09 -4.97
N MET A 34 4.66 -21.95 -3.65
CA MET A 34 5.91 -21.83 -2.86
C MET A 34 6.81 -23.05 -3.01
N ARG A 35 6.25 -24.28 -2.94
CA ARG A 35 7.05 -25.50 -3.14
C ARG A 35 7.64 -25.55 -4.55
N HIS A 36 6.87 -25.20 -5.56
CA HIS A 36 7.36 -25.09 -6.93
C HIS A 36 8.51 -24.09 -7.05
N ALA A 37 8.32 -22.89 -6.51
CA ALA A 37 9.32 -21.83 -6.54
C ALA A 37 10.63 -22.18 -5.81
N LEU A 38 10.56 -23.05 -4.79
CA LEU A 38 11.71 -23.51 -4.00
C LEU A 38 12.29 -24.84 -4.50
N GLY A 39 11.85 -25.36 -5.66
CA GLY A 39 12.33 -26.63 -6.19
C GLY A 39 11.91 -27.86 -5.37
N MET A 40 10.86 -27.74 -4.57
CA MET A 40 10.35 -28.80 -3.68
C MET A 40 9.16 -29.56 -4.29
N GLU A 41 9.10 -29.68 -5.59
CA GLU A 41 7.96 -30.27 -6.34
C GLU A 41 7.76 -31.75 -6.01
N GLN A 42 8.84 -32.44 -5.67
CA GLN A 42 8.80 -33.86 -5.29
C GLN A 42 8.18 -34.09 -3.90
N GLU A 43 8.09 -33.04 -3.10
CA GLU A 43 7.53 -33.10 -1.75
C GLU A 43 6.06 -32.63 -1.78
N SER A 44 5.24 -33.22 -0.95
CA SER A 44 3.83 -32.83 -0.79
C SER A 44 3.58 -32.24 0.58
N GLY A 45 2.48 -31.46 0.70
CA GLY A 45 2.11 -30.87 1.98
C GLY A 45 2.82 -29.56 2.31
N ILE A 46 2.73 -29.15 3.56
CA ILE A 46 3.27 -27.90 4.11
C ILE A 46 4.59 -28.14 4.89
N GLU A 47 4.86 -29.37 5.30
CA GLU A 47 5.98 -29.75 6.14
C GLU A 47 7.35 -29.32 5.58
N PRO A 48 7.61 -29.39 4.26
CA PRO A 48 8.88 -28.91 3.71
C PRO A 48 9.09 -27.41 3.98
N LEU A 49 8.05 -26.60 3.90
CA LEU A 49 8.11 -25.15 4.15
C LEU A 49 8.27 -24.84 5.65
N VAL A 50 7.64 -25.63 6.52
CA VAL A 50 7.83 -25.52 7.97
C VAL A 50 9.26 -25.90 8.36
N ARG A 51 9.76 -27.04 7.84
CA ARG A 51 11.12 -27.52 8.08
C ARG A 51 12.19 -26.52 7.65
N ASN A 52 11.95 -25.81 6.55
CA ASN A 52 12.86 -24.79 6.03
C ASN A 52 12.64 -23.41 6.66
N GLY A 53 11.73 -23.26 7.61
CA GLY A 53 11.50 -22.02 8.33
C GLY A 53 10.84 -20.90 7.50
N VAL A 54 10.20 -21.24 6.39
CA VAL A 54 9.47 -20.28 5.53
C VAL A 54 8.11 -19.94 6.15
N ILE A 55 7.46 -20.95 6.72
CA ILE A 55 6.19 -20.80 7.44
C ILE A 55 6.29 -21.38 8.86
N VAL A 56 5.45 -20.88 9.73
CA VAL A 56 5.34 -21.32 11.12
C VAL A 56 3.92 -21.78 11.42
N GLU A 57 3.82 -22.83 12.23
CA GLU A 57 2.54 -23.29 12.75
C GLU A 57 2.10 -22.42 13.92
N LYS A 58 0.87 -21.97 13.87
CA LYS A 58 0.16 -21.29 14.96
C LYS A 58 -1.05 -22.12 15.37
N THR A 59 -1.67 -21.76 16.44
CA THR A 59 -2.85 -22.47 16.93
C THR A 59 -3.96 -22.46 15.89
N GLY A 60 -4.12 -23.59 15.17
CA GLY A 60 -5.17 -23.82 14.18
C GLY A 60 -4.92 -23.27 12.77
N HIS A 61 -3.75 -22.68 12.50
CA HIS A 61 -3.40 -22.16 11.16
C HIS A 61 -1.88 -22.03 10.96
N TYR A 62 -1.48 -21.74 9.73
CA TYR A 62 -0.08 -21.48 9.35
C TYR A 62 0.09 -20.04 8.89
N GLU A 63 1.23 -19.44 9.21
CA GLU A 63 1.62 -18.09 8.80
C GLU A 63 3.03 -18.09 8.20
N PHE A 64 3.37 -17.07 7.43
CA PHE A 64 4.78 -16.83 7.08
C PHE A 64 5.62 -16.59 8.33
N ALA A 65 6.86 -17.07 8.33
CA ALA A 65 7.81 -16.68 9.35
C ALA A 65 7.90 -15.15 9.42
N PRO A 66 7.93 -14.53 10.61
CA PRO A 66 7.85 -13.08 10.75
C PRO A 66 8.92 -12.31 9.97
N GLU A 67 10.12 -12.89 9.83
CA GLU A 67 11.23 -12.30 9.04
C GLU A 67 10.90 -12.29 7.56
N ILE A 68 10.35 -13.38 7.04
CA ILE A 68 9.94 -13.53 5.62
C ILE A 68 8.82 -12.55 5.33
N GLN A 69 7.80 -12.49 6.17
CA GLN A 69 6.68 -11.58 6.01
C GLN A 69 7.14 -10.10 5.98
N ARG A 70 7.99 -9.70 6.94
CA ARG A 70 8.52 -8.32 6.97
C ARG A 70 9.35 -7.97 5.75
N ALA A 71 10.15 -8.90 5.26
CA ALA A 71 10.97 -8.70 4.07
C ALA A 71 10.11 -8.57 2.80
N LEU A 72 9.10 -9.44 2.64
CA LEU A 72 8.17 -9.38 1.51
C LEU A 72 7.37 -8.06 1.50
N VAL A 73 6.85 -7.64 2.64
CA VAL A 73 6.13 -6.35 2.77
C VAL A 73 7.05 -5.18 2.42
N ARG A 74 8.29 -5.19 2.89
CA ARG A 74 9.27 -4.12 2.59
C ARG A 74 9.56 -4.01 1.10
N GLU A 75 9.75 -5.12 0.41
CA GLU A 75 9.98 -5.16 -1.05
C GLU A 75 8.74 -4.66 -1.81
N GLU A 76 7.57 -5.12 -1.47
CA GLU A 76 6.32 -4.69 -2.09
C GLU A 76 6.08 -3.17 -1.92
N LEU A 77 6.32 -2.61 -0.75
CA LEU A 77 6.22 -1.18 -0.50
C LEU A 77 7.27 -0.40 -1.29
N GLY A 78 8.49 -0.91 -1.41
CA GLY A 78 9.56 -0.31 -2.21
C GLY A 78 9.22 -0.26 -3.70
N ASP A 79 8.70 -1.35 -4.26
CA ASP A 79 8.24 -1.40 -5.66
C ASP A 79 7.08 -0.42 -5.90
N SER A 80 6.14 -0.36 -4.99
CA SER A 80 5.02 0.57 -5.05
C SER A 80 5.47 2.04 -4.99
N LEU A 81 6.50 2.37 -4.20
CA LEU A 81 7.08 3.72 -4.15
C LEU A 81 7.80 4.07 -5.45
N ARG A 82 8.53 3.14 -6.08
CA ARG A 82 9.16 3.39 -7.40
C ARG A 82 8.13 3.73 -8.47
N VAL A 83 6.98 3.08 -8.47
CA VAL A 83 5.86 3.43 -9.36
C VAL A 83 5.29 4.80 -9.00
N ALA A 84 5.12 5.12 -7.72
CA ALA A 84 4.66 6.44 -7.26
C ALA A 84 5.62 7.57 -7.68
N GLU A 85 6.94 7.35 -7.61
CA GLU A 85 7.96 8.28 -8.13
C GLU A 85 7.84 8.49 -9.64
N ALA A 86 7.62 7.42 -10.40
CA ALA A 86 7.40 7.51 -11.84
C ALA A 86 6.15 8.32 -12.18
N ILE A 87 5.04 8.12 -11.47
CA ILE A 87 3.81 8.92 -11.59
C ILE A 87 4.11 10.39 -11.30
N THR A 88 4.84 10.69 -10.23
CA THR A 88 5.20 12.06 -9.86
C THR A 88 5.99 12.75 -10.97
N ARG A 89 7.02 12.09 -11.51
CA ARG A 89 7.84 12.62 -12.60
C ARG A 89 7.03 12.83 -13.89
N LEU A 90 6.12 11.90 -14.21
CA LEU A 90 5.28 11.98 -15.38
C LEU A 90 4.29 13.15 -15.29
N ARG A 91 3.71 13.37 -14.12
CA ARG A 91 2.63 14.36 -13.91
C ARG A 91 3.15 15.76 -13.58
N LEU A 92 4.25 15.87 -12.84
CA LEU A 92 4.84 17.16 -12.42
C LEU A 92 6.07 17.58 -13.24
N GLY A 93 6.59 16.69 -14.09
CA GLY A 93 7.76 16.95 -14.93
C GLY A 93 9.10 16.70 -14.23
N LYS A 94 10.20 16.92 -14.98
CA LYS A 94 11.56 16.60 -14.53
C LYS A 94 12.10 17.49 -13.41
N GLN A 95 11.46 18.63 -13.17
CA GLN A 95 11.87 19.60 -12.13
C GLN A 95 11.13 19.38 -10.80
N THR A 96 10.49 18.23 -10.62
CA THR A 96 9.85 17.91 -9.34
C THR A 96 10.85 17.89 -8.21
N THR A 97 10.48 18.45 -7.07
CA THR A 97 11.30 18.44 -5.85
C THR A 97 11.30 17.09 -5.14
N GLY A 98 10.48 16.16 -5.61
CA GLY A 98 10.47 14.78 -5.14
C GLY A 98 9.12 14.30 -4.63
N LEU A 99 9.15 13.05 -4.16
CA LEU A 99 8.04 12.39 -3.51
C LEU A 99 8.35 12.30 -2.02
N GLU A 100 7.46 12.83 -1.21
CA GLU A 100 7.59 12.84 0.26
C GLU A 100 6.68 11.78 0.89
N THR A 101 7.06 11.38 2.11
CA THR A 101 6.22 10.55 2.97
C THR A 101 5.35 11.47 3.85
N PRO A 102 4.06 11.16 4.06
CA PRO A 102 3.21 12.01 4.88
C PRO A 102 3.59 11.96 6.36
N ASP A 103 3.50 13.09 7.03
CA ASP A 103 3.47 13.14 8.50
C ASP A 103 2.10 12.65 8.99
N MET A 104 2.05 11.44 9.50
CA MET A 104 0.82 10.80 9.96
C MET A 104 0.38 11.24 11.37
N GLN A 105 1.08 12.18 11.99
CA GLN A 105 0.68 12.72 13.30
C GLN A 105 0.01 14.08 13.18
N LYS A 106 0.52 14.93 12.30
CA LYS A 106 0.09 16.33 12.17
C LYS A 106 -0.18 16.76 10.72
N GLY A 107 0.05 15.86 9.77
CA GLY A 107 -0.05 16.19 8.35
C GLY A 107 -1.46 16.54 7.92
N ALA A 108 -1.56 17.61 7.13
CA ALA A 108 -2.76 17.99 6.39
C ALA A 108 -2.33 18.34 4.95
N TYR A 109 -2.81 17.57 3.99
CA TYR A 109 -2.39 17.65 2.60
C TYR A 109 -3.60 17.96 1.72
N ARG A 110 -3.50 19.04 0.96
CA ARG A 110 -4.57 19.48 0.05
C ARG A 110 -4.01 19.56 -1.35
N GLY A 111 -4.69 18.91 -2.31
CA GLY A 111 -4.30 18.96 -3.71
C GLY A 111 -4.89 17.85 -4.56
N GLU A 112 -4.48 17.83 -5.82
CA GLU A 112 -4.93 16.88 -6.81
C GLU A 112 -4.28 15.50 -6.60
N ILE A 113 -5.06 14.44 -6.78
CA ILE A 113 -4.53 13.08 -6.87
C ILE A 113 -3.95 12.87 -8.26
N LEU A 114 -2.64 12.64 -8.33
CA LEU A 114 -1.90 12.46 -9.57
C LEU A 114 -2.02 11.04 -10.12
N GLY A 115 -2.26 10.08 -9.26
CA GLY A 115 -2.40 8.67 -9.58
C GLY A 115 -2.20 7.77 -8.37
N SER A 116 -2.14 6.47 -8.61
CA SER A 116 -1.89 5.50 -7.55
C SER A 116 -1.04 4.32 -8.05
N SER A 117 -0.22 3.79 -7.17
CA SER A 117 0.47 2.52 -7.31
C SER A 117 -0.26 1.42 -6.52
N LYS A 118 0.33 0.24 -6.41
CA LYS A 118 -0.30 -0.88 -5.68
C LYS A 118 -0.68 -0.48 -4.25
N TRP A 119 0.25 0.13 -3.50
CA TRP A 119 0.10 0.44 -2.08
C TRP A 119 0.01 1.94 -1.76
N HIS A 120 0.22 2.82 -2.73
CA HIS A 120 0.26 4.26 -2.50
C HIS A 120 -0.73 5.03 -3.37
N VAL A 121 -1.23 6.12 -2.83
CA VAL A 121 -1.91 7.19 -3.55
C VAL A 121 -0.96 8.38 -3.60
N VAL A 122 -0.76 8.94 -4.78
CA VAL A 122 0.15 10.09 -5.01
C VAL A 122 -0.67 11.35 -5.10
N GLN A 123 -0.45 12.29 -4.18
CA GLN A 123 -1.12 13.58 -4.12
C GLN A 123 -0.14 14.72 -4.34
N ARG A 124 -0.47 15.66 -5.21
CA ARG A 124 0.24 16.93 -5.35
C ARG A 124 -0.04 17.81 -4.12
N VAL A 125 0.98 18.46 -3.57
CA VAL A 125 0.81 19.38 -2.45
C VAL A 125 0.48 20.78 -2.97
N GLY A 126 -0.76 21.18 -2.87
CA GLY A 126 -1.25 22.46 -3.41
C GLY A 126 -0.95 22.58 -4.91
N ASN A 127 -0.33 23.70 -5.29
CA ASN A 127 0.16 23.95 -6.65
C ASN A 127 1.69 23.80 -6.78
N SER A 128 2.34 23.17 -5.79
CA SER A 128 3.78 22.98 -5.78
C SER A 128 4.25 21.89 -6.76
N GLN A 129 5.55 21.75 -6.91
CA GLN A 129 6.20 20.66 -7.65
C GLN A 129 6.54 19.47 -6.72
N THR A 130 5.93 19.42 -5.54
CA THR A 130 6.09 18.34 -4.57
C THR A 130 4.86 17.46 -4.54
N ALA A 131 5.06 16.16 -4.41
CA ALA A 131 3.99 15.19 -4.19
C ALA A 131 4.22 14.40 -2.90
N VAL A 132 3.15 13.84 -2.36
CA VAL A 132 3.17 12.99 -1.16
C VAL A 132 2.57 11.63 -1.51
N ALA A 133 3.25 10.57 -1.09
CA ALA A 133 2.79 9.19 -1.24
C ALA A 133 2.09 8.72 0.04
N HIS A 134 0.77 8.64 -0.01
CA HIS A 134 -0.06 8.14 1.08
C HIS A 134 -0.24 6.64 0.98
N LEU A 135 0.02 5.90 2.05
CA LEU A 135 -0.27 4.46 2.11
C LEU A 135 -1.78 4.21 2.08
N LYS A 136 -2.26 3.41 1.12
CA LYS A 136 -3.69 3.10 0.93
C LYS A 136 -4.32 2.48 2.17
N ASN A 137 -3.62 1.58 2.84
CA ASN A 137 -4.12 0.91 4.04
C ASN A 137 -4.23 1.83 5.27
N ARG A 138 -3.62 3.02 5.21
CA ARG A 138 -3.74 4.06 6.24
C ARG A 138 -4.84 5.06 5.93
N LEU A 139 -5.44 5.03 4.73
CA LEU A 139 -6.56 5.87 4.35
C LEU A 139 -7.89 5.20 4.72
N GLU A 140 -8.88 6.00 5.04
CA GLU A 140 -10.25 5.51 5.32
C GLU A 140 -10.94 4.95 4.08
N THR A 141 -10.47 5.30 2.89
CA THR A 141 -10.95 4.80 1.60
C THR A 141 -9.80 4.57 0.64
N HIS A 142 -9.90 3.50 -0.16
CA HIS A 142 -8.92 3.16 -1.19
C HIS A 142 -9.21 3.86 -2.54
N ALA A 143 -10.43 4.32 -2.77
CA ALA A 143 -10.86 5.00 -3.99
C ALA A 143 -10.71 6.52 -3.83
N VAL A 144 -9.46 7.01 -3.95
CA VAL A 144 -9.14 8.42 -3.82
C VAL A 144 -8.81 9.00 -5.20
N PHE A 145 -9.55 10.02 -5.63
CA PHE A 145 -9.36 10.70 -6.91
C PHE A 145 -9.85 12.15 -6.87
N GLY A 146 -9.43 12.95 -7.85
CA GLY A 146 -9.76 14.37 -7.94
C GLY A 146 -8.94 15.23 -6.98
N THR A 147 -9.48 16.37 -6.57
CA THR A 147 -8.85 17.26 -5.60
C THR A 147 -9.43 17.01 -4.21
N VAL A 148 -8.55 16.61 -3.30
CA VAL A 148 -8.93 16.18 -1.94
C VAL A 148 -8.09 16.88 -0.88
N GLU A 149 -8.59 16.84 0.34
CA GLU A 149 -7.82 17.10 1.55
C GLU A 149 -7.67 15.78 2.32
N ILE A 150 -6.44 15.41 2.66
CA ILE A 150 -6.10 14.24 3.45
C ILE A 150 -5.47 14.72 4.77
N THR A 151 -6.11 14.38 5.87
CA THR A 151 -5.61 14.66 7.22
C THR A 151 -5.45 13.37 8.00
N TYR A 152 -4.60 13.37 9.02
CA TYR A 152 -4.28 12.17 9.79
C TYR A 152 -4.70 12.28 11.27
N PRO A 153 -6.01 12.31 11.57
CA PRO A 153 -6.45 12.21 12.94
C PRO A 153 -6.08 10.82 13.50
N GLN A 154 -5.30 10.79 14.57
CA GLN A 154 -4.87 9.56 15.23
C GLN A 154 -4.12 8.57 14.31
N GLY A 155 -3.38 9.07 13.32
CA GLY A 155 -2.55 8.25 12.42
C GLY A 155 -3.31 7.56 11.29
N ARG A 156 -4.61 7.84 11.12
CA ARG A 156 -5.44 7.33 10.03
C ARG A 156 -5.86 8.46 9.10
N GLY A 157 -5.69 8.26 7.81
CA GLY A 157 -5.97 9.29 6.80
C GLY A 157 -7.46 9.46 6.52
N ALA A 158 -8.03 10.56 6.98
CA ALA A 158 -9.38 11.00 6.63
C ALA A 158 -9.32 11.75 5.28
N VAL A 159 -10.17 11.37 4.34
CA VAL A 159 -10.20 11.90 2.97
C VAL A 159 -11.47 12.73 2.76
N THR A 160 -11.32 14.02 2.44
CA THR A 160 -12.43 14.91 2.15
C THR A 160 -12.30 15.50 0.75
N ARG A 161 -13.31 15.34 -0.10
CA ARG A 161 -13.35 15.98 -1.42
C ARG A 161 -13.60 17.48 -1.26
N ILE A 162 -12.80 18.30 -1.94
CA ILE A 162 -12.86 19.76 -1.83
C ILE A 162 -14.16 20.31 -2.43
N GLU A 163 -14.66 19.73 -3.50
CA GLU A 163 -15.92 20.11 -4.13
C GLU A 163 -17.15 19.92 -3.23
N GLU A 164 -17.17 18.85 -2.42
CA GLU A 164 -18.23 18.60 -1.45
C GLU A 164 -18.22 19.61 -0.30
N ARG A 165 -17.03 20.07 0.11
CA ARG A 165 -16.88 21.07 1.15
C ARG A 165 -17.44 22.44 0.71
N GLN A 166 -17.22 22.83 -0.56
CA GLN A 166 -17.78 24.06 -1.12
C GLN A 166 -19.30 24.02 -1.19
N ARG A 167 -19.89 22.89 -1.59
CA ARG A 167 -21.35 22.70 -1.61
C ARG A 167 -21.98 22.79 -0.21
N ARG A 168 -21.36 22.17 0.79
CA ARG A 168 -21.85 22.24 2.19
C ARG A 168 -21.78 23.64 2.76
N HIS A 169 -20.72 24.40 2.47
CA HIS A 169 -20.60 25.80 2.89
C HIS A 169 -21.58 26.74 2.17
N ALA A 170 -21.82 26.51 0.87
CA ALA A 170 -22.83 27.30 0.12
C ALA A 170 -24.24 27.04 0.65
N HIS A 171 -24.60 25.78 0.91
CA HIS A 171 -25.90 25.40 1.44
C HIS A 171 -26.14 25.93 2.88
N GLY A 172 -25.10 25.89 3.71
CA GLY A 172 -25.15 26.46 5.08
C GLY A 172 -25.35 27.98 5.11
N LYS A 173 -24.74 28.72 4.18
CA LYS A 173 -24.93 30.15 4.01
C LYS A 173 -26.33 30.51 3.50
N GLU A 174 -26.88 29.72 2.59
CA GLU A 174 -28.21 29.93 2.04
C GLU A 174 -29.32 29.71 3.10
N LEU A 175 -29.14 28.72 3.98
CA LEU A 175 -30.03 28.48 5.12
C LEU A 175 -29.94 29.57 6.20
N ALA A 176 -28.78 30.17 6.42
CA ALA A 176 -28.58 31.25 7.38
C ALA A 176 -29.17 32.61 6.91
N LEU A 177 -29.29 32.82 5.60
CA LEU A 177 -29.90 34.03 5.01
C LEU A 177 -31.42 33.97 4.93
N ARG A 178 -32.04 32.81 5.20
CA ARG A 178 -33.51 32.63 5.22
C ARG A 178 -34.15 32.71 6.61
N ARG A 179 -33.38 33.08 7.62
CA ARG A 179 -33.81 33.36 8.99
C ARG A 179 -33.71 34.86 9.27
#